data_bd5f14393fc8772462fde056d3d2d620
#
_entry.id   bd5f14393fc8772462fde056d3d2d620
#
_cell.length_a   1.000
_cell.length_b   1.000
_cell.length_c   1.000
_cell.angle_alpha   90.00
_cell.angle_beta   90.00
_cell.angle_gamma   90.00
#
_symmetry.space_group_name_H-M   'P 1'
#
loop_
_entity.id
_entity.type
_entity.pdbx_description
1 polymer ?
#
loop_
_entity_poly.entity_id
_entity_poly.type
_entity_poly.pdbx_seq_one_letter_code
_entity_poly.pdbx_strand_id
1 'polypeptide(L)'
;MKLFLIYSCIAIPVWVAQFALYFFLRSAGRMKESLVAKCAGSFLAVGSAALAMAAFPQGPGTPWAFWFFVLCTIADALLEISFVPGMLVFGAGHVCLIVWLWGLATPSWWSLALWVAVYILTALLFRKELPTLGKLTAPFLVYPALLGGSLALGLPLVFLLGWEWWPVALGTLLFYISDMLVAKNQLAHWDDTWQKPIMVLYWAALYLISMGLWAV
;
A
#
# COMPACT_ATOMS: atom_id res chain seq x y z
N MET A 1 -14.06 7.73 -17.34
CA MET A 1 -12.99 7.17 -18.22
C MET A 1 -12.06 8.22 -18.82
N LYS A 2 -12.51 9.29 -19.53
CA LYS A 2 -11.63 10.31 -20.14
C LYS A 2 -10.75 11.05 -19.11
N LEU A 3 -11.33 11.49 -17.98
CA LEU A 3 -10.62 12.25 -16.95
C LEU A 3 -9.53 11.39 -16.28
N PHE A 4 -9.84 10.11 -16.04
CA PHE A 4 -8.86 9.15 -15.54
C PHE A 4 -7.69 8.94 -16.51
N LEU A 5 -7.95 8.84 -17.82
CA LEU A 5 -6.89 8.73 -18.83
C LEU A 5 -5.99 9.97 -18.84
N ILE A 6 -6.58 11.17 -18.78
CA ILE A 6 -5.82 12.43 -18.69
C ILE A 6 -4.96 12.44 -17.41
N TYR A 7 -5.55 12.09 -16.26
CA TYR A 7 -4.81 11.95 -15.01
C TYR A 7 -3.65 10.98 -15.15
N SER A 8 -3.88 9.79 -15.70
CA SER A 8 -2.86 8.75 -15.86
C SER A 8 -1.74 9.16 -16.81
N CYS A 9 -2.05 9.85 -17.90
CA CYS A 9 -1.04 10.38 -18.82
C CYS A 9 -0.06 11.37 -18.15
N ILE A 10 -0.52 12.07 -17.11
CA ILE A 10 0.32 12.98 -16.34
C ILE A 10 0.98 12.25 -15.15
N ALA A 11 0.21 11.47 -14.40
CA ALA A 11 0.65 10.85 -13.17
C ALA A 11 1.74 9.79 -13.41
N ILE A 12 1.62 8.95 -14.44
CA ILE A 12 2.60 7.90 -14.71
C ILE A 12 4.00 8.45 -15.01
N PRO A 13 4.18 9.42 -15.94
CA PRO A 13 5.49 10.06 -16.14
C PRO A 13 6.04 10.72 -14.88
N VAL A 14 5.19 11.38 -14.09
CA VAL A 14 5.61 12.00 -12.83
C VAL A 14 6.08 10.96 -11.82
N TRP A 15 5.37 9.85 -11.66
CA TRP A 15 5.82 8.75 -10.78
C TRP A 15 7.12 8.12 -11.25
N VAL A 16 7.28 7.90 -12.57
CA VAL A 16 8.54 7.37 -13.13
C VAL A 16 9.70 8.34 -12.87
N ALA A 17 9.49 9.64 -13.10
CA ALA A 17 10.49 10.66 -12.80
C ALA A 17 10.83 10.71 -11.29
N GLN A 18 9.81 10.63 -10.44
CA GLN A 18 9.95 10.62 -8.99
C GLN A 18 10.71 9.39 -8.49
N PHE A 19 10.43 8.21 -9.08
CA PHE A 19 11.16 6.98 -8.82
C PHE A 19 12.65 7.12 -9.18
N ALA A 20 12.94 7.64 -10.38
CA ALA A 20 14.31 7.88 -10.82
C ALA A 20 15.03 8.88 -9.90
N LEU A 21 14.37 9.97 -9.54
CA LEU A 21 14.90 10.99 -8.62
C LEU A 21 15.19 10.40 -7.23
N TYR A 22 14.27 9.62 -6.67
CA TYR A 22 14.46 8.96 -5.37
C TYR A 22 15.74 8.11 -5.37
N PHE A 23 15.90 7.22 -6.35
CA PHE A 23 17.08 6.33 -6.40
C PHE A 23 18.37 7.08 -6.74
N PHE A 24 18.30 8.11 -7.59
CA PHE A 24 19.45 8.96 -7.86
C PHE A 24 19.93 9.67 -6.58
N LEU A 25 19.02 10.28 -5.82
CA LEU A 25 19.35 10.96 -4.57
C LEU A 25 19.89 9.98 -3.52
N ARG A 26 19.28 8.79 -3.40
CA ARG A 26 19.71 7.76 -2.46
C ARG A 26 21.10 7.22 -2.81
N SER A 27 21.39 6.94 -4.07
CA SER A 27 22.71 6.49 -4.53
C SER A 27 23.79 7.56 -4.39
N ALA A 28 23.40 8.84 -4.44
CA ALA A 28 24.29 9.98 -4.18
C ALA A 28 24.53 10.25 -2.68
N GLY A 29 23.98 9.45 -1.78
CA GLY A 29 24.09 9.63 -0.32
C GLY A 29 23.23 10.78 0.24
N ARG A 30 22.38 11.39 -0.58
CA ARG A 30 21.50 12.53 -0.21
C ARG A 30 20.22 12.02 0.47
N MET A 31 20.36 11.47 1.68
CA MET A 31 19.28 10.75 2.36
C MET A 31 18.06 11.62 2.67
N LYS A 32 18.25 12.88 3.10
CA LYS A 32 17.13 13.79 3.40
C LYS A 32 16.30 14.13 2.17
N GLU A 33 16.97 14.42 1.07
CA GLU A 33 16.29 14.74 -0.20
C GLU A 33 15.63 13.49 -0.80
N SER A 34 16.26 12.32 -0.66
CA SER A 34 15.62 11.04 -1.08
C SER A 34 14.36 10.75 -0.28
N LEU A 35 14.32 11.07 1.03
CA LEU A 35 13.13 10.97 1.85
C LEU A 35 12.01 11.88 1.34
N VAL A 36 12.33 13.16 1.05
CA VAL A 36 11.35 14.08 0.48
C VAL A 36 10.82 13.55 -0.85
N ALA A 37 11.70 13.03 -1.71
CA ALA A 37 11.32 12.40 -2.97
C ALA A 37 10.40 11.18 -2.73
N LYS A 38 10.70 10.32 -1.75
CA LYS A 38 9.87 9.17 -1.38
C LYS A 38 8.45 9.61 -0.98
N CYS A 39 8.34 10.54 -0.05
CA CYS A 39 7.06 11.07 0.41
C CYS A 39 6.27 11.78 -0.71
N ALA A 40 6.95 12.51 -1.59
CA ALA A 40 6.30 13.14 -2.73
C ALA A 40 5.71 12.11 -3.71
N GLY A 41 6.39 10.97 -3.93
CA GLY A 41 5.86 9.87 -4.73
C GLY A 41 4.55 9.30 -4.16
N SER A 42 4.51 9.07 -2.84
CA SER A 42 3.29 8.58 -2.16
C SER A 42 2.20 9.65 -2.09
N PHE A 43 2.57 10.92 -1.97
CA PHE A 43 1.64 12.05 -1.96
C PHE A 43 0.90 12.24 -3.29
N LEU A 44 1.44 11.76 -4.41
CA LEU A 44 0.71 11.75 -5.69
C LEU A 44 -0.59 10.93 -5.60
N ALA A 45 -0.60 9.85 -4.82
CA ALA A 45 -1.82 9.06 -4.59
C ALA A 45 -2.84 9.82 -3.74
N VAL A 46 -2.39 10.67 -2.78
CA VAL A 46 -3.27 11.59 -2.05
C VAL A 46 -3.92 12.58 -3.00
N GLY A 47 -3.13 13.17 -3.91
CA GLY A 47 -3.64 14.06 -4.96
C GLY A 47 -4.67 13.37 -5.87
N SER A 48 -4.41 12.12 -6.27
CA SER A 48 -5.36 11.30 -7.02
C SER A 48 -6.68 11.14 -6.27
N ALA A 49 -6.62 10.79 -4.99
CA ALA A 49 -7.81 10.60 -4.17
C ALA A 49 -8.61 11.90 -4.02
N ALA A 50 -7.94 13.02 -3.74
CA ALA A 50 -8.60 14.32 -3.61
C ALA A 50 -9.29 14.73 -4.92
N LEU A 51 -8.61 14.57 -6.05
CA LEU A 51 -9.16 14.90 -7.38
C LEU A 51 -10.36 13.99 -7.74
N ALA A 52 -10.25 12.69 -7.49
CA ALA A 52 -11.35 11.75 -7.76
C ALA A 52 -12.60 12.09 -6.93
N MET A 53 -12.43 12.36 -5.64
CA MET A 53 -13.53 12.73 -4.75
C MET A 53 -14.18 14.07 -5.14
N ALA A 54 -13.38 15.04 -5.59
CA ALA A 54 -13.91 16.31 -6.09
C ALA A 54 -14.64 16.18 -7.42
N ALA A 55 -14.12 15.33 -8.33
CA ALA A 55 -14.70 15.10 -9.64
C ALA A 55 -15.98 14.22 -9.58
N PHE A 56 -16.03 13.30 -8.62
CA PHE A 56 -17.11 12.31 -8.48
C PHE A 56 -17.59 12.23 -7.01
N PRO A 57 -18.37 13.22 -6.52
CA PRO A 57 -18.84 13.25 -5.13
C PRO A 57 -19.69 12.04 -4.73
N GLN A 58 -20.33 11.38 -5.71
CA GLN A 58 -21.12 10.15 -5.52
C GLN A 58 -20.36 8.89 -5.96
N GLY A 59 -19.08 9.04 -6.29
CA GLY A 59 -18.21 7.94 -6.71
C GLY A 59 -17.77 7.05 -5.54
N PRO A 60 -16.94 6.05 -5.82
CA PRO A 60 -16.45 5.10 -4.82
C PRO A 60 -15.44 5.71 -3.83
N GLY A 61 -14.99 6.95 -4.08
CA GLY A 61 -14.07 7.66 -3.19
C GLY A 61 -14.76 8.07 -1.89
N THR A 62 -14.13 7.73 -0.77
CA THR A 62 -14.61 8.09 0.56
C THR A 62 -13.48 8.73 1.37
N PRO A 63 -13.79 9.45 2.49
CA PRO A 63 -12.76 9.95 3.38
C PRO A 63 -11.78 8.85 3.84
N TRP A 64 -12.23 7.60 3.98
CA TRP A 64 -11.38 6.48 4.37
C TRP A 64 -10.31 6.17 3.33
N ALA A 65 -10.66 6.17 2.03
CA ALA A 65 -9.69 6.01 0.95
C ALA A 65 -8.66 7.15 0.94
N PHE A 66 -9.10 8.40 1.15
CA PHE A 66 -8.20 9.54 1.25
C PHE A 66 -7.22 9.40 2.43
N TRP A 67 -7.72 9.08 3.61
CA TRP A 67 -6.88 8.90 4.80
C TRP A 67 -5.90 7.74 4.67
N PHE A 68 -6.27 6.66 3.96
CA PHE A 68 -5.32 5.60 3.64
C PHE A 68 -4.06 6.14 2.96
N PHE A 69 -4.20 6.92 1.90
CA PHE A 69 -3.04 7.48 1.18
C PHE A 69 -2.26 8.52 2.01
N VAL A 70 -2.95 9.35 2.79
CA VAL A 70 -2.31 10.29 3.71
C VAL A 70 -1.46 9.54 4.75
N LEU A 71 -2.01 8.51 5.37
CA LEU A 71 -1.29 7.71 6.36
C LEU A 71 -0.12 6.94 5.74
N CYS A 72 -0.24 6.43 4.50
CA CYS A 72 0.89 5.85 3.79
C CYS A 72 2.03 6.86 3.61
N THR A 73 1.71 8.10 3.21
CA THR A 73 2.72 9.16 3.05
C THR A 73 3.41 9.51 4.37
N ILE A 74 2.66 9.61 5.47
CA ILE A 74 3.22 9.85 6.82
C ILE A 74 4.08 8.67 7.26
N ALA A 75 3.63 7.46 7.03
CA ALA A 75 4.35 6.23 7.38
C ALA A 75 5.68 6.12 6.62
N ASP A 76 5.73 6.53 5.36
CA ASP A 76 6.96 6.58 4.57
C ASP A 76 8.03 7.45 5.23
N ALA A 77 7.64 8.61 5.77
CA ALA A 77 8.56 9.48 6.52
C ALA A 77 8.99 8.83 7.83
N LEU A 78 8.06 8.23 8.57
CA LEU A 78 8.33 7.62 9.86
C LEU A 78 9.22 6.38 9.75
N LEU A 79 9.06 5.56 8.71
CA LEU A 79 9.89 4.35 8.50
C LEU A 79 11.38 4.67 8.33
N GLU A 80 11.74 5.82 7.78
CA GLU A 80 13.16 6.24 7.68
C GLU A 80 13.72 6.74 9.03
N ILE A 81 12.84 7.14 9.95
CA ILE A 81 13.24 7.61 11.31
C ILE A 81 13.23 6.44 12.29
N SER A 82 12.15 5.67 12.29
CA SER A 82 11.96 4.54 13.19
C SER A 82 10.94 3.56 12.62
N PHE A 83 11.34 2.29 12.54
CA PHE A 83 10.53 1.23 11.93
C PHE A 83 9.18 1.04 12.61
N VAL A 84 9.14 0.97 13.95
CA VAL A 84 7.90 0.65 14.69
C VAL A 84 6.82 1.71 14.54
N PRO A 85 7.07 3.02 14.75
CA PRO A 85 6.07 4.05 14.49
C PRO A 85 5.58 4.06 13.04
N GLY A 86 6.49 3.89 12.08
CA GLY A 86 6.13 3.80 10.67
C GLY A 86 5.18 2.64 10.39
N MET A 87 5.49 1.45 10.90
CA MET A 87 4.64 0.27 10.77
C MET A 87 3.25 0.46 11.42
N LEU A 88 3.18 1.11 12.58
CA LEU A 88 1.90 1.39 13.24
C LEU A 88 1.03 2.34 12.43
N VAL A 89 1.62 3.38 11.84
CA VAL A 89 0.90 4.32 10.96
C VAL A 89 0.47 3.66 9.66
N PHE A 90 1.30 2.78 9.06
CA PHE A 90 0.86 1.95 7.95
C PHE A 90 -0.31 1.04 8.34
N GLY A 91 -0.26 0.43 9.53
CA GLY A 91 -1.36 -0.37 10.07
C GLY A 91 -2.66 0.44 10.17
N ALA A 92 -2.59 1.67 10.67
CA ALA A 92 -3.75 2.58 10.69
C ALA A 92 -4.25 2.90 9.27
N GLY A 93 -3.33 3.07 8.30
CA GLY A 93 -3.68 3.19 6.88
C GLY A 93 -4.45 1.96 6.39
N HIS A 94 -3.99 0.75 6.71
CA HIS A 94 -4.71 -0.47 6.34
C HIS A 94 -6.09 -0.59 6.98
N VAL A 95 -6.29 -0.08 8.20
CA VAL A 95 -7.64 0.03 8.79
C VAL A 95 -8.53 0.91 7.90
N CYS A 96 -8.05 2.07 7.48
CA CYS A 96 -8.78 2.94 6.56
C CYS A 96 -9.08 2.24 5.22
N LEU A 97 -8.11 1.52 4.66
CA LEU A 97 -8.27 0.75 3.43
C LEU A 97 -9.34 -0.34 3.60
N ILE A 98 -9.29 -1.11 4.70
CA ILE A 98 -10.29 -2.14 5.02
C ILE A 98 -11.70 -1.52 5.11
N VAL A 99 -11.87 -0.41 5.81
CA VAL A 99 -13.17 0.26 5.95
C VAL A 99 -13.69 0.72 4.59
N TRP A 100 -12.83 1.27 3.74
CA TRP A 100 -13.21 1.66 2.39
C TRP A 100 -13.65 0.46 1.54
N LEU A 101 -12.81 -0.59 1.48
CA LEU A 101 -13.10 -1.79 0.70
C LEU A 101 -14.38 -2.51 1.17
N TRP A 102 -14.60 -2.55 2.48
CA TRP A 102 -15.84 -3.10 3.08
C TRP A 102 -17.08 -2.30 2.67
N GLY A 103 -16.95 -0.99 2.54
CA GLY A 103 -18.03 -0.13 2.05
C GLY A 103 -18.36 -0.32 0.58
N LEU A 104 -17.44 -0.86 -0.23
CA LEU A 104 -17.67 -1.14 -1.65
C LEU A 104 -18.44 -2.45 -1.88
N ALA A 105 -18.09 -3.48 -1.11
CA ALA A 105 -18.74 -4.79 -1.21
C ALA A 105 -18.73 -5.49 0.16
N THR A 106 -19.86 -6.09 0.53
CA THR A 106 -19.94 -6.87 1.77
C THR A 106 -19.03 -8.09 1.69
N PRO A 107 -18.20 -8.31 2.72
CA PRO A 107 -17.33 -9.49 2.76
C PRO A 107 -18.13 -10.78 2.70
N SER A 108 -17.66 -11.69 1.90
CA SER A 108 -18.19 -13.05 1.82
C SER A 108 -17.39 -13.99 2.70
N TRP A 109 -17.90 -15.22 2.92
CA TRP A 109 -17.13 -16.24 3.62
C TRP A 109 -15.81 -16.61 2.88
N TRP A 110 -15.75 -16.43 1.57
CA TRP A 110 -14.52 -16.55 0.78
C TRP A 110 -13.47 -15.51 1.17
N SER A 111 -13.89 -14.27 1.46
CA SER A 111 -12.99 -13.22 1.95
C SER A 111 -12.38 -13.62 3.30
N LEU A 112 -13.19 -14.20 4.21
CA LEU A 112 -12.70 -14.72 5.49
C LEU A 112 -11.72 -15.89 5.30
N ALA A 113 -12.06 -16.83 4.42
CA ALA A 113 -11.19 -17.98 4.14
C ALA A 113 -9.85 -17.53 3.54
N LEU A 114 -9.88 -16.58 2.61
CA LEU A 114 -8.69 -15.99 2.02
C LEU A 114 -7.84 -15.26 3.07
N TRP A 115 -8.48 -14.47 3.94
CA TRP A 115 -7.77 -13.78 5.03
C TRP A 115 -7.03 -14.75 5.94
N VAL A 116 -7.71 -15.82 6.39
CA VAL A 116 -7.12 -16.86 7.23
C VAL A 116 -5.96 -17.55 6.51
N ALA A 117 -6.14 -17.90 5.23
CA ALA A 117 -5.10 -18.55 4.43
C ALA A 117 -3.86 -17.67 4.27
N VAL A 118 -4.06 -16.38 3.96
CA VAL A 118 -2.97 -15.38 3.82
C VAL A 118 -2.26 -15.18 5.16
N TYR A 119 -3.01 -15.12 6.28
CA TYR A 119 -2.41 -14.95 7.60
C TYR A 119 -1.56 -16.18 8.00
N ILE A 120 -2.07 -17.39 7.76
CA ILE A 120 -1.30 -18.63 7.99
C ILE A 120 -0.05 -18.67 7.10
N LEU A 121 -0.18 -18.33 5.81
CA LEU A 121 0.95 -18.28 4.90
C LEU A 121 2.02 -17.29 5.38
N THR A 122 1.60 -16.11 5.86
CA THR A 122 2.53 -15.13 6.46
C THR A 122 3.23 -15.69 7.69
N ALA A 123 2.49 -16.32 8.60
CA ALA A 123 3.07 -16.93 9.80
C ALA A 123 4.08 -18.04 9.45
N LEU A 124 3.80 -18.84 8.43
CA LEU A 124 4.73 -19.88 7.92
C LEU A 124 5.98 -19.26 7.28
N LEU A 125 5.81 -18.17 6.54
CA LEU A 125 6.91 -17.45 5.90
C LEU A 125 7.90 -16.86 6.93
N PHE A 126 7.38 -16.40 8.08
CA PHE A 126 8.15 -15.77 9.14
C PHE A 126 8.39 -16.69 10.36
N ARG A 127 8.12 -17.99 10.25
CA ARG A 127 8.21 -18.94 11.37
C ARG A 127 9.58 -18.98 12.07
N LYS A 128 10.65 -18.67 11.32
CA LYS A 128 12.03 -18.67 11.87
C LYS A 128 12.33 -17.40 12.63
N GLU A 129 11.76 -16.28 12.23
CA GLU A 129 11.96 -14.97 12.81
C GLU A 129 11.05 -14.72 14.04
N LEU A 130 9.86 -15.31 14.07
CA LEU A 130 8.87 -15.14 15.16
C LEU A 130 9.47 -15.31 16.58
N PRO A 131 10.28 -16.35 16.88
CA PRO A 131 10.85 -16.53 18.22
C PRO A 131 11.83 -15.43 18.63
N THR A 132 12.41 -14.70 17.68
CA THR A 132 13.42 -13.67 17.91
C THR A 132 12.88 -12.25 18.03
N LEU A 133 11.58 -12.05 17.77
CA LEU A 133 10.94 -10.73 17.73
C LEU A 133 10.87 -10.02 19.10
N GLY A 134 10.84 -10.75 20.22
CA GLY A 134 10.75 -10.16 21.55
C GLY A 134 9.55 -9.20 21.68
N LYS A 135 9.81 -7.92 21.99
CA LYS A 135 8.76 -6.88 22.11
C LYS A 135 8.06 -6.55 20.82
N LEU A 136 8.60 -6.91 19.67
CA LEU A 136 8.00 -6.70 18.36
C LEU A 136 6.98 -7.77 17.99
N THR A 137 6.81 -8.83 18.80
CA THR A 137 5.88 -9.93 18.51
C THR A 137 4.44 -9.43 18.33
N ALA A 138 3.93 -8.60 19.24
CA ALA A 138 2.55 -8.11 19.14
C ALA A 138 2.30 -7.25 17.89
N PRO A 139 3.11 -6.21 17.59
CA PRO A 139 2.98 -5.48 16.33
C PRO A 139 3.10 -6.39 15.10
N PHE A 140 3.99 -7.37 15.15
CA PHE A 140 4.24 -8.30 14.04
C PHE A 140 3.13 -9.32 13.83
N LEU A 141 2.27 -9.56 14.80
CA LEU A 141 1.04 -10.36 14.64
C LEU A 141 -0.13 -9.52 14.14
N VAL A 142 -0.26 -8.29 14.62
CA VAL A 142 -1.39 -7.42 14.26
C VAL A 142 -1.25 -6.87 12.84
N TYR A 143 -0.07 -6.40 12.47
CA TYR A 143 0.15 -5.77 11.16
C TYR A 143 -0.14 -6.70 9.97
N PRO A 144 0.35 -7.97 9.91
CA PRO A 144 -0.01 -8.89 8.85
C PRO A 144 -1.50 -9.25 8.81
N ALA A 145 -2.19 -9.20 9.94
CA ALA A 145 -3.64 -9.42 9.98
C ALA A 145 -4.38 -8.29 9.25
N LEU A 146 -3.98 -7.03 9.46
CA LEU A 146 -4.54 -5.87 8.74
C LEU A 146 -4.18 -5.89 7.26
N LEU A 147 -2.93 -6.16 6.95
CA LEU A 147 -2.45 -6.24 5.57
C LEU A 147 -3.15 -7.37 4.79
N GLY A 148 -3.25 -8.56 5.39
CA GLY A 148 -3.98 -9.70 4.83
C GLY A 148 -5.49 -9.41 4.70
N GLY A 149 -6.07 -8.65 5.64
CA GLY A 149 -7.46 -8.20 5.57
C GLY A 149 -7.72 -7.30 4.36
N SER A 150 -6.82 -6.34 4.12
CA SER A 150 -6.90 -5.48 2.92
C SER A 150 -6.83 -6.29 1.62
N LEU A 151 -5.94 -7.27 1.54
CA LEU A 151 -5.83 -8.18 0.40
C LEU A 151 -7.10 -9.03 0.23
N ALA A 152 -7.62 -9.59 1.32
CA ALA A 152 -8.78 -10.47 1.31
C ALA A 152 -10.08 -9.76 0.93
N LEU A 153 -10.16 -8.45 1.11
CA LEU A 153 -11.26 -7.62 0.65
C LEU A 153 -11.03 -7.07 -0.76
N GLY A 154 -9.82 -6.67 -1.10
CA GLY A 154 -9.51 -6.06 -2.40
C GLY A 154 -9.48 -7.08 -3.55
N LEU A 155 -8.90 -8.25 -3.34
CA LEU A 155 -8.76 -9.25 -4.40
C LEU A 155 -10.10 -9.75 -4.97
N PRO A 156 -11.14 -10.03 -4.16
CA PRO A 156 -12.44 -10.48 -4.68
C PRO A 156 -13.26 -9.42 -5.42
N LEU A 157 -12.91 -8.13 -5.35
CA LEU A 157 -13.71 -7.06 -5.97
C LEU A 157 -13.90 -7.26 -7.48
N VAL A 158 -12.92 -7.84 -8.17
CA VAL A 158 -13.01 -8.18 -9.60
C VAL A 158 -14.20 -9.10 -9.88
N PHE A 159 -14.50 -10.03 -8.98
CA PHE A 159 -15.60 -10.99 -9.13
C PHE A 159 -16.93 -10.45 -8.59
N LEU A 160 -16.88 -9.55 -7.62
CA LEU A 160 -18.08 -9.02 -6.94
C LEU A 160 -18.64 -7.79 -7.65
N LEU A 161 -17.79 -6.91 -8.16
CA LEU A 161 -18.18 -5.62 -8.74
C LEU A 161 -17.90 -5.53 -10.24
N GLY A 162 -17.04 -6.38 -10.80
CA GLY A 162 -16.69 -6.40 -12.21
C GLY A 162 -15.21 -6.19 -12.50
N TRP A 163 -14.86 -6.41 -13.78
CA TRP A 163 -13.46 -6.37 -14.22
C TRP A 163 -12.78 -5.01 -14.02
N GLU A 164 -13.51 -3.91 -14.01
CA GLU A 164 -12.98 -2.56 -13.76
C GLU A 164 -12.26 -2.41 -12.43
N TRP A 165 -12.48 -3.32 -11.47
CA TRP A 165 -11.84 -3.34 -10.16
C TRP A 165 -10.51 -4.11 -10.11
N TRP A 166 -10.05 -4.65 -11.27
CA TRP A 166 -8.75 -5.35 -11.33
C TRP A 166 -7.56 -4.51 -10.80
N PRO A 167 -7.55 -3.15 -10.95
CA PRO A 167 -6.42 -2.39 -10.43
C PRO A 167 -6.35 -2.43 -8.91
N VAL A 168 -7.50 -2.34 -8.23
CA VAL A 168 -7.55 -2.43 -6.75
C VAL A 168 -7.13 -3.83 -6.30
N ALA A 169 -7.61 -4.87 -6.97
CA ALA A 169 -7.24 -6.24 -6.66
C ALA A 169 -5.72 -6.48 -6.81
N LEU A 170 -5.14 -6.06 -7.93
CA LEU A 170 -3.70 -6.17 -8.16
C LEU A 170 -2.93 -5.24 -7.22
N GLY A 171 -3.42 -4.03 -6.97
CA GLY A 171 -2.80 -3.06 -6.08
C GLY A 171 -2.68 -3.58 -4.64
N THR A 172 -3.73 -4.19 -4.09
CA THR A 172 -3.69 -4.79 -2.75
C THR A 172 -2.74 -5.99 -2.69
N LEU A 173 -2.64 -6.77 -3.77
CA LEU A 173 -1.67 -7.87 -3.87
C LEU A 173 -0.23 -7.35 -3.91
N LEU A 174 0.07 -6.34 -4.73
CA LEU A 174 1.41 -5.76 -4.82
C LEU A 174 1.82 -5.09 -3.51
N PHE A 175 0.87 -4.43 -2.83
CA PHE A 175 1.12 -3.86 -1.50
C PHE A 175 1.51 -4.95 -0.50
N TYR A 176 0.72 -6.04 -0.45
CA TYR A 176 1.02 -7.19 0.41
C TYR A 176 2.43 -7.74 0.14
N ILE A 177 2.79 -7.96 -1.13
CA ILE A 177 4.12 -8.48 -1.51
C ILE A 177 5.22 -7.49 -1.10
N SER A 178 5.04 -6.20 -1.37
CA SER A 178 5.99 -5.15 -0.98
C SER A 178 6.28 -5.19 0.51
N ASP A 179 5.23 -5.26 1.34
CA ASP A 179 5.37 -5.24 2.79
C ASP A 179 5.99 -6.52 3.35
N MET A 180 5.71 -7.68 2.72
CA MET A 180 6.41 -8.92 3.05
C MET A 180 7.92 -8.80 2.77
N LEU A 181 8.31 -8.15 1.68
CA LEU A 181 9.72 -7.88 1.38
C LEU A 181 10.32 -6.87 2.36
N VAL A 182 9.60 -5.81 2.74
CA VAL A 182 10.05 -4.87 3.79
C VAL A 182 10.31 -5.61 5.10
N ALA A 183 9.37 -6.44 5.54
CA ALA A 183 9.49 -7.20 6.77
C ALA A 183 10.68 -8.18 6.73
N LYS A 184 10.87 -8.90 5.61
CA LYS A 184 12.03 -9.79 5.42
C LYS A 184 13.33 -9.00 5.40
N ASN A 185 13.39 -7.88 4.71
CA ASN A 185 14.57 -7.03 4.66
C ASN A 185 14.98 -6.54 6.06
N GLN A 186 14.01 -6.11 6.85
CA GLN A 186 14.25 -5.64 8.22
C GLN A 186 14.72 -6.75 9.18
N LEU A 187 14.11 -7.93 9.08
CA LEU A 187 14.37 -9.03 10.02
C LEU A 187 15.58 -9.89 9.63
N ALA A 188 15.84 -10.06 8.34
CA ALA A 188 16.96 -10.85 7.84
C ALA A 188 18.19 -10.01 7.50
N HIS A 189 18.13 -8.68 7.75
CA HIS A 189 19.21 -7.73 7.44
C HIS A 189 19.72 -7.86 6.00
N TRP A 190 18.77 -7.93 5.04
CA TRP A 190 19.12 -7.93 3.62
C TRP A 190 19.80 -6.61 3.23
N ASP A 191 20.48 -6.61 2.11
CA ASP A 191 21.17 -5.44 1.61
C ASP A 191 20.24 -4.43 0.92
N ASP A 192 20.77 -3.24 0.61
CA ASP A 192 20.02 -2.15 -0.04
C ASP A 192 19.52 -2.50 -1.45
N THR A 193 19.97 -3.62 -2.05
CA THR A 193 19.50 -4.02 -3.39
C THR A 193 18.00 -4.32 -3.42
N TRP A 194 17.43 -4.78 -2.30
CA TRP A 194 16.01 -5.05 -2.15
C TRP A 194 15.13 -3.80 -2.08
N GLN A 195 15.72 -2.65 -1.80
CA GLN A 195 14.96 -1.40 -1.73
C GLN A 195 14.30 -1.04 -3.06
N LYS A 196 14.95 -1.35 -4.20
CA LYS A 196 14.38 -1.06 -5.52
C LYS A 196 13.08 -1.84 -5.80
N PRO A 197 13.06 -3.19 -5.76
CA PRO A 197 11.82 -3.92 -5.99
C PRO A 197 10.73 -3.59 -4.97
N ILE A 198 11.07 -3.37 -3.70
CA ILE A 198 10.12 -2.94 -2.67
C ILE A 198 9.42 -1.64 -3.11
N MET A 199 10.17 -0.60 -3.47
CA MET A 199 9.61 0.69 -3.84
C MET A 199 8.81 0.65 -5.14
N VAL A 200 9.25 -0.15 -6.14
CA VAL A 200 8.47 -0.36 -7.38
C VAL A 200 7.10 -0.95 -7.08
N LEU A 201 7.07 -2.03 -6.29
CA LEU A 201 5.83 -2.72 -5.92
C LEU A 201 4.92 -1.80 -5.10
N TYR A 202 5.48 -1.09 -4.14
CA TYR A 202 4.75 -0.18 -3.27
C TYR A 202 4.08 0.97 -4.04
N TRP A 203 4.83 1.71 -4.85
CA TRP A 203 4.25 2.82 -5.60
C TRP A 203 3.31 2.35 -6.70
N ALA A 204 3.59 1.21 -7.36
CA ALA A 204 2.64 0.59 -8.27
C ALA A 204 1.33 0.22 -7.54
N ALA A 205 1.43 -0.31 -6.31
CA ALA A 205 0.27 -0.62 -5.49
C ALA A 205 -0.56 0.64 -5.16
N LEU A 206 0.08 1.72 -4.70
CA LEU A 206 -0.61 2.99 -4.42
C LEU A 206 -1.31 3.54 -5.65
N TYR A 207 -0.64 3.52 -6.81
CA TYR A 207 -1.23 3.96 -8.08
C TYR A 207 -2.46 3.12 -8.42
N LEU A 208 -2.32 1.79 -8.44
CA LEU A 208 -3.40 0.88 -8.81
C LEU A 208 -4.60 0.96 -7.85
N ILE A 209 -4.35 1.07 -6.53
CA ILE A 209 -5.44 1.27 -5.57
C ILE A 209 -6.13 2.61 -5.82
N SER A 210 -5.37 3.67 -6.15
CA SER A 210 -5.96 4.97 -6.46
C SER A 210 -6.82 4.96 -7.72
N MET A 211 -6.57 4.05 -8.67
CA MET A 211 -7.41 3.87 -9.87
C MET A 211 -8.85 3.48 -9.51
N GLY A 212 -9.05 2.71 -8.43
CA GLY A 212 -10.39 2.32 -7.98
C GLY A 212 -11.28 3.51 -7.63
N LEU A 213 -10.70 4.66 -7.27
CA LEU A 213 -11.46 5.89 -6.99
C LEU A 213 -12.07 6.52 -8.25
N TRP A 214 -11.60 6.12 -9.43
CA TRP A 214 -12.05 6.59 -10.74
C TRP A 214 -12.97 5.59 -11.45
N ALA A 215 -13.29 4.46 -10.80
CA ALA A 215 -14.21 3.46 -11.31
C ALA A 215 -15.66 3.99 -11.17
N VAL A 216 -16.16 4.66 -12.22
CA VAL A 216 -17.48 5.31 -12.29
C VAL A 216 -18.19 4.90 -13.57
#